data_9cbc35906e3da13f3dd225aa05526673
#
_entry.id   9cbc35906e3da13f3dd225aa05526673
#
_cell.length_a   1.000
_cell.length_b   1.000
_cell.length_c   1.000
_cell.angle_alpha   90.00
_cell.angle_beta   90.00
_cell.angle_gamma   90.00
#
_symmetry.space_group_name_H-M   'P 1'
#
loop_
_entity.id
_entity.type
_entity.pdbx_description
1 polymer ?
#
loop_
_entity_poly.entity_id
_entity_poly.type
_entity_poly.pdbx_seq_one_letter_code
_entity_poly.pdbx_strand_id
1 'polypeptide(L)'
;MHRYFPTSKFHSFLLYLSLFLIKILQEQVIEKQKNNPNDRIEKIVSLAKRRGFVFQSSEIYGGLNGCWDYGPLGVELLKNVKEEWWKFMTYRENIEGIDASILMHPKVWEASGHVENFTDPMVDCKQCKARFRVDVLGDSINEKKKEKALNTLLEKIKDVPGLSEKYKLLSGKAEDMFSALLESPDFSKLLLEEITCPQCGNKNTFTPARQFNLMFKTFIGPLEDSNAVVYLRPETAQGIYVNFLNVQGASRQKLPFGIAQIGKAFRNEINTKNFLFRTREFEQMEMQFFVKPGEDKKWYEYWKNERLQWFYSLGMTNGKLRFHDHPANKLAHYAKEATDIEYEFPFGWGEIEGIHNRTNFDLTRHEQFSGKSLKYFDEESKEKYIPFIIETSAGASRSFMAFFVDAYYEEEVKGEMRSVLRFHPRLAPVKAAIFPLVNKDGMPEVAQKIEQDLRKNLKVFYDDKGAVGRRYRRQDEAGTPFCITIDTQTLADQSVTVRERDSMEQTRVSSDKILGYLLEKLIKN
;
A
#
# COMPACT_ATOMS: atom_id res chain seq x y z
N MET A 1 61.01 50.96 -5.06
CA MET A 1 60.55 50.14 -3.91
C MET A 1 59.62 49.04 -4.44
N HIS A 2 60.12 47.88 -4.80
CA HIS A 2 59.31 46.73 -5.14
C HIS A 2 59.07 45.90 -3.88
N ARG A 3 57.78 45.76 -3.45
CA ARG A 3 57.42 44.86 -2.36
C ARG A 3 57.14 43.48 -2.95
N TYR A 4 57.99 42.53 -2.61
CA TYR A 4 57.78 41.08 -2.84
C TYR A 4 56.70 40.61 -1.84
N PHE A 5 55.57 40.06 -2.37
CA PHE A 5 54.63 39.26 -1.56
C PHE A 5 55.10 37.79 -1.55
N PRO A 6 55.09 37.12 -0.40
CA PRO A 6 55.57 35.73 -0.34
C PRO A 6 54.51 34.78 -0.89
N THR A 7 54.85 34.15 -2.02
CA THR A 7 54.05 33.17 -2.78
C THR A 7 53.73 31.88 -2.02
N SER A 8 54.41 31.60 -0.90
CA SER A 8 54.23 30.36 -0.10
C SER A 8 52.92 30.29 0.69
N LYS A 9 52.39 31.40 1.16
CA LYS A 9 51.12 31.43 1.92
C LYS A 9 49.87 31.23 1.03
N PHE A 10 49.96 31.63 -0.24
CA PHE A 10 48.90 31.48 -1.20
C PHE A 10 48.71 30.02 -1.66
N HIS A 11 49.82 29.29 -1.82
CA HIS A 11 49.78 27.86 -2.14
C HIS A 11 49.24 27.01 -0.99
N SER A 12 49.56 27.33 0.27
CA SER A 12 49.02 26.63 1.44
C SER A 12 47.52 26.86 1.63
N PHE A 13 47.05 28.07 1.31
CA PHE A 13 45.63 28.40 1.38
C PHE A 13 44.80 27.67 0.30
N LEU A 14 45.30 27.61 -0.95
CA LEU A 14 44.67 26.85 -2.02
C LEU A 14 44.63 25.35 -1.76
N LEU A 15 45.69 24.80 -1.15
CA LEU A 15 45.71 23.37 -0.75
C LEU A 15 44.69 23.08 0.37
N TYR A 16 44.56 23.98 1.32
CA TYR A 16 43.56 23.86 2.40
C TYR A 16 42.11 23.95 1.89
N LEU A 17 41.86 24.86 0.94
CA LEU A 17 40.56 25.02 0.28
C LEU A 17 40.21 23.79 -0.56
N SER A 18 41.17 23.22 -1.29
CA SER A 18 40.96 22.02 -2.10
C SER A 18 40.67 20.77 -1.23
N LEU A 19 41.42 20.61 -0.13
CA LEU A 19 41.16 19.52 0.85
C LEU A 19 39.81 19.68 1.54
N PHE A 20 39.39 20.89 1.88
CA PHE A 20 38.08 21.18 2.46
C PHE A 20 36.94 20.89 1.48
N LEU A 21 37.09 21.29 0.20
CA LEU A 21 36.12 20.98 -0.86
C LEU A 21 36.04 19.47 -1.16
N ILE A 22 37.19 18.78 -1.17
CA ILE A 22 37.22 17.32 -1.32
C ILE A 22 36.50 16.63 -0.16
N LYS A 23 36.67 17.13 1.06
CA LYS A 23 35.99 16.58 2.25
C LYS A 23 34.47 16.80 2.17
N ILE A 24 34.01 18.01 1.77
CA ILE A 24 32.58 18.30 1.54
C ILE A 24 32.00 17.44 0.42
N LEU A 25 32.72 17.27 -0.69
CA LEU A 25 32.29 16.41 -1.79
C LEU A 25 32.24 14.93 -1.36
N GLN A 26 33.20 14.47 -0.56
CA GLN A 26 33.19 13.12 0.00
C GLN A 26 32.01 12.92 0.98
N GLU A 27 31.74 13.90 1.85
CA GLU A 27 30.59 13.87 2.75
C GLU A 27 29.26 13.88 1.96
N GLN A 28 29.14 14.69 0.90
CA GLN A 28 27.96 14.68 0.01
C GLN A 28 27.82 13.38 -0.79
N VAL A 29 28.91 12.77 -1.20
CA VAL A 29 28.89 11.46 -1.90
C VAL A 29 28.51 10.34 -0.92
N ILE A 30 29.03 10.37 0.32
CA ILE A 30 28.68 9.42 1.38
C ILE A 30 27.20 9.60 1.77
N GLU A 31 26.71 10.83 1.87
CA GLU A 31 25.31 11.13 2.17
C GLU A 31 24.37 10.72 1.03
N LYS A 32 24.77 10.92 -0.23
CA LYS A 32 24.05 10.38 -1.40
C LYS A 32 24.09 8.85 -1.48
N GLN A 33 25.18 8.20 -1.08
CA GLN A 33 25.28 6.74 -1.01
C GLN A 33 24.45 6.17 0.16
N LYS A 34 24.39 6.86 1.32
CA LYS A 34 23.51 6.49 2.45
C LYS A 34 22.02 6.64 2.12
N ASN A 35 21.67 7.50 1.18
CA ASN A 35 20.29 7.80 0.76
C ASN A 35 19.89 7.15 -0.58
N ASN A 36 20.58 6.10 -1.02
CA ASN A 36 20.14 5.36 -2.21
C ASN A 36 18.78 4.69 -1.91
N PRO A 37 17.69 5.07 -2.62
CA PRO A 37 16.36 4.51 -2.37
C PRO A 37 16.32 2.98 -2.46
N ASN A 38 17.11 2.39 -3.34
CA ASN A 38 17.21 0.93 -3.48
C ASN A 38 17.86 0.27 -2.26
N ASP A 39 18.90 0.87 -1.68
CA ASP A 39 19.53 0.36 -0.45
C ASP A 39 18.57 0.40 0.74
N ARG A 40 17.76 1.47 0.86
CA ARG A 40 16.76 1.59 1.92
C ARG A 40 15.68 0.51 1.83
N ILE A 41 15.14 0.25 0.64
CA ILE A 41 14.10 -0.79 0.48
C ILE A 41 14.66 -2.20 0.72
N GLU A 42 15.90 -2.47 0.30
CA GLU A 42 16.58 -3.74 0.56
C GLU A 42 16.78 -3.99 2.06
N LYS A 43 17.20 -2.98 2.83
CA LYS A 43 17.33 -3.06 4.30
C LYS A 43 15.98 -3.33 4.97
N ILE A 44 14.92 -2.65 4.54
CA ILE A 44 13.56 -2.82 5.05
C ILE A 44 13.08 -4.26 4.77
N VAL A 45 13.23 -4.75 3.55
CA VAL A 45 12.84 -6.13 3.18
C VAL A 45 13.65 -7.16 3.95
N SER A 46 14.97 -6.94 4.11
CA SER A 46 15.83 -7.81 4.91
C SER A 46 15.39 -7.86 6.36
N LEU A 47 15.09 -6.71 6.98
CA LEU A 47 14.57 -6.64 8.36
C LEU A 47 13.22 -7.34 8.46
N ALA A 48 12.30 -7.11 7.52
CA ALA A 48 10.98 -7.72 7.51
C ALA A 48 11.07 -9.26 7.49
N LYS A 49 11.93 -9.83 6.66
CA LYS A 49 12.18 -11.27 6.58
C LYS A 49 12.84 -11.80 7.86
N ARG A 50 13.94 -11.19 8.29
CA ARG A 50 14.71 -11.62 9.45
C ARG A 50 13.91 -11.61 10.75
N ARG A 51 12.99 -10.63 10.90
CA ARG A 51 12.13 -10.50 12.10
C ARG A 51 10.80 -11.23 11.97
N GLY A 52 10.54 -11.90 10.87
CA GLY A 52 9.32 -12.68 10.70
C GLY A 52 8.06 -11.83 10.51
N PHE A 53 8.20 -10.72 9.79
CA PHE A 53 7.04 -9.96 9.33
C PHE A 53 6.46 -10.55 8.04
N VAL A 54 7.32 -10.86 7.07
CA VAL A 54 6.87 -11.34 5.76
C VAL A 54 7.85 -12.37 5.23
N PHE A 55 7.30 -13.44 4.63
CA PHE A 55 8.05 -14.48 3.93
C PHE A 55 7.55 -14.59 2.49
N GLN A 56 8.41 -15.06 1.59
CA GLN A 56 7.98 -15.44 0.25
C GLN A 56 7.05 -16.65 0.35
N SER A 57 5.88 -16.60 -0.27
CA SER A 57 4.97 -17.75 -0.25
C SER A 57 5.62 -18.97 -0.92
N SER A 58 5.51 -20.11 -0.26
CA SER A 58 6.05 -21.39 -0.76
C SER A 58 7.57 -21.36 -1.02
N GLU A 59 8.33 -20.66 -0.20
CA GLU A 59 9.79 -20.41 -0.39
C GLU A 59 10.58 -21.72 -0.56
N ILE A 60 10.20 -22.80 0.14
CA ILE A 60 10.85 -24.12 0.05
C ILE A 60 10.78 -24.75 -1.36
N TYR A 61 9.86 -24.29 -2.21
CA TYR A 61 9.72 -24.70 -3.61
C TYR A 61 10.20 -23.62 -4.60
N GLY A 62 10.97 -22.62 -4.12
CA GLY A 62 11.46 -21.51 -4.94
C GLY A 62 10.56 -20.28 -4.93
N GLY A 63 9.45 -20.34 -4.21
CA GLY A 63 8.52 -19.21 -4.03
C GLY A 63 7.55 -19.03 -5.22
N LEU A 64 6.40 -18.41 -4.94
CA LEU A 64 5.45 -17.96 -5.94
C LEU A 64 5.53 -16.44 -6.08
N ASN A 65 5.91 -15.95 -7.26
CA ASN A 65 6.09 -14.52 -7.49
C ASN A 65 4.79 -13.74 -7.26
N GLY A 66 4.89 -12.63 -6.50
CA GLY A 66 3.75 -11.77 -6.17
C GLY A 66 2.78 -12.35 -5.14
N CYS A 67 3.19 -13.41 -4.42
CA CYS A 67 2.47 -13.96 -3.28
C CYS A 67 3.36 -13.95 -2.04
N TRP A 68 2.80 -13.53 -0.90
CA TRP A 68 3.54 -13.33 0.33
C TRP A 68 2.77 -13.88 1.53
N ASP A 69 3.49 -14.50 2.46
CA ASP A 69 2.96 -14.97 3.73
C ASP A 69 3.33 -13.98 4.83
N TYR A 70 2.36 -13.60 5.67
CA TYR A 70 2.62 -12.77 6.84
C TYR A 70 3.06 -13.67 7.99
N GLY A 71 4.29 -13.47 8.45
CA GLY A 71 4.86 -14.21 9.57
C GLY A 71 4.31 -13.75 10.93
N PRO A 72 4.86 -14.29 12.06
CA PRO A 72 4.30 -14.05 13.40
C PRO A 72 4.15 -12.58 13.81
N LEU A 73 5.10 -11.71 13.45
CA LEU A 73 4.97 -10.27 13.70
C LEU A 73 4.14 -9.57 12.61
N GLY A 74 4.22 -10.05 11.38
CA GLY A 74 3.50 -9.45 10.26
C GLY A 74 1.99 -9.63 10.38
N VAL A 75 1.51 -10.81 10.75
CA VAL A 75 0.08 -11.07 10.91
C VAL A 75 -0.54 -10.21 12.02
N GLU A 76 0.20 -9.97 13.11
CA GLU A 76 -0.27 -9.09 14.19
C GLU A 76 -0.29 -7.62 13.75
N LEU A 77 0.73 -7.14 13.02
CA LEU A 77 0.72 -5.79 12.46
C LEU A 77 -0.44 -5.60 11.47
N LEU A 78 -0.63 -6.55 10.54
CA LEU A 78 -1.71 -6.49 9.55
C LEU A 78 -3.09 -6.52 10.23
N LYS A 79 -3.25 -7.37 11.25
CA LYS A 79 -4.47 -7.42 12.06
C LYS A 79 -4.74 -6.09 12.74
N ASN A 80 -3.73 -5.48 13.38
CA ASN A 80 -3.87 -4.19 14.05
C ASN A 80 -4.25 -3.08 13.06
N VAL A 81 -3.64 -3.03 11.86
CA VAL A 81 -4.01 -2.06 10.81
C VAL A 81 -5.48 -2.23 10.39
N LYS A 82 -5.91 -3.47 10.15
CA LYS A 82 -7.30 -3.78 9.78
C LYS A 82 -8.28 -3.47 10.92
N GLU A 83 -7.92 -3.74 12.16
CA GLU A 83 -8.75 -3.45 13.33
C GLU A 83 -8.91 -1.95 13.57
N GLU A 84 -7.86 -1.15 13.43
CA GLU A 84 -7.92 0.31 13.53
C GLU A 84 -8.77 0.91 12.40
N TRP A 85 -8.66 0.37 11.17
CA TRP A 85 -9.52 0.78 10.06
C TRP A 85 -10.99 0.39 10.33
N TRP A 86 -11.23 -0.84 10.78
CA TRP A 86 -12.58 -1.34 11.08
C TRP A 86 -13.27 -0.51 12.15
N LYS A 87 -12.57 -0.22 13.24
CA LYS A 87 -13.07 0.65 14.31
C LYS A 87 -13.38 2.05 13.79
N PHE A 88 -12.46 2.62 13.00
CA PHE A 88 -12.66 3.94 12.43
C PHE A 88 -13.92 4.03 11.57
N MET A 89 -14.22 2.98 10.81
CA MET A 89 -15.41 2.92 9.96
C MET A 89 -16.66 2.57 10.76
N THR A 90 -16.70 1.40 11.39
CA THR A 90 -17.94 0.79 11.91
C THR A 90 -18.35 1.23 13.31
N TYR A 91 -17.53 2.00 14.03
CA TYR A 91 -17.94 2.63 15.29
C TYR A 91 -18.68 3.95 15.08
N ARG A 92 -19.03 4.24 13.84
CA ARG A 92 -19.92 5.34 13.44
C ARG A 92 -21.35 4.81 13.36
N GLU A 93 -22.31 5.63 13.77
CA GLU A 93 -23.73 5.25 13.81
C GLU A 93 -24.29 4.83 12.44
N ASN A 94 -23.74 5.39 11.37
CA ASN A 94 -24.22 5.23 10.00
C ASN A 94 -23.29 4.42 9.09
N ILE A 95 -22.47 3.51 9.65
CA ILE A 95 -21.66 2.58 8.83
C ILE A 95 -21.81 1.16 9.36
N GLU A 96 -22.30 0.28 8.50
CA GLU A 96 -22.48 -1.14 8.78
C GLU A 96 -21.34 -1.97 8.20
N GLY A 97 -21.09 -3.13 8.80
CA GLY A 97 -20.11 -4.08 8.31
C GLY A 97 -20.74 -5.22 7.53
N ILE A 98 -20.03 -5.73 6.51
CA ILE A 98 -20.39 -6.94 5.79
C ILE A 98 -19.14 -7.79 5.51
N ASP A 99 -19.31 -9.10 5.38
CA ASP A 99 -18.33 -10.02 4.81
C ASP A 99 -18.97 -10.82 3.68
N ALA A 100 -18.85 -10.31 2.44
CA ALA A 100 -19.42 -10.94 1.27
C ALA A 100 -18.51 -12.07 0.72
N SER A 101 -19.12 -13.07 0.11
CA SER A 101 -18.41 -14.22 -0.47
C SER A 101 -17.39 -13.81 -1.53
N ILE A 102 -16.26 -14.51 -1.57
CA ILE A 102 -15.23 -14.35 -2.62
C ILE A 102 -15.79 -14.81 -3.98
N LEU A 103 -16.46 -15.98 -3.98
CA LEU A 103 -17.10 -16.52 -5.18
C LEU A 103 -18.51 -15.92 -5.29
N MET A 104 -18.75 -15.21 -6.38
CA MET A 104 -20.03 -14.59 -6.67
C MET A 104 -20.53 -15.04 -8.05
N HIS A 105 -21.84 -14.87 -8.29
CA HIS A 105 -22.44 -15.19 -9.58
C HIS A 105 -21.72 -14.42 -10.71
N PRO A 106 -21.35 -15.07 -11.84
CA PRO A 106 -20.57 -14.44 -12.92
C PRO A 106 -21.19 -13.12 -13.46
N LYS A 107 -22.53 -13.03 -13.47
CA LYS A 107 -23.25 -11.80 -13.86
C LYS A 107 -22.88 -10.56 -13.03
N VAL A 108 -22.36 -10.71 -11.82
CA VAL A 108 -21.86 -9.58 -11.01
C VAL A 108 -20.70 -8.90 -11.74
N TRP A 109 -19.80 -9.69 -12.31
CA TRP A 109 -18.62 -9.22 -13.03
C TRP A 109 -18.91 -8.75 -14.45
N GLU A 110 -19.96 -9.28 -15.07
CA GLU A 110 -20.52 -8.76 -16.34
C GLU A 110 -21.18 -7.38 -16.10
N ALA A 111 -22.03 -7.27 -15.08
CA ALA A 111 -22.71 -6.02 -14.72
C ALA A 111 -21.72 -4.90 -14.41
N SER A 112 -20.69 -5.17 -13.62
CA SER A 112 -19.65 -4.20 -13.26
C SER A 112 -18.66 -3.90 -14.41
N GLY A 113 -18.71 -4.65 -15.52
CA GLY A 113 -17.81 -4.48 -16.67
C GLY A 113 -16.42 -5.12 -16.51
N HIS A 114 -16.14 -5.83 -15.43
CA HIS A 114 -14.83 -6.46 -15.21
C HIS A 114 -14.51 -7.56 -16.21
N VAL A 115 -15.51 -8.29 -16.70
CA VAL A 115 -15.29 -9.34 -17.71
C VAL A 115 -14.76 -8.74 -19.01
N GLU A 116 -15.25 -7.57 -19.40
CA GLU A 116 -14.95 -6.92 -20.68
C GLU A 116 -13.73 -5.98 -20.59
N ASN A 117 -13.63 -5.20 -19.51
CA ASN A 117 -12.73 -4.04 -19.44
C ASN A 117 -11.56 -4.22 -18.46
N PHE A 118 -11.56 -5.24 -17.58
CA PHE A 118 -10.48 -5.44 -16.62
C PHE A 118 -9.31 -6.21 -17.27
N THR A 119 -8.70 -5.57 -18.26
CA THR A 119 -7.66 -6.17 -19.12
C THR A 119 -6.45 -5.26 -19.24
N ASP A 120 -5.26 -5.88 -19.31
CA ASP A 120 -4.03 -5.20 -19.67
C ASP A 120 -3.62 -5.56 -21.11
N PRO A 121 -3.25 -4.59 -21.96
CA PRO A 121 -2.67 -4.86 -23.26
C PRO A 121 -1.23 -5.40 -23.10
N MET A 122 -0.99 -6.61 -23.59
CA MET A 122 0.25 -7.35 -23.41
C MET A 122 0.96 -7.66 -24.72
N VAL A 123 2.29 -7.58 -24.71
CA VAL A 123 3.16 -8.01 -25.81
C VAL A 123 4.23 -8.97 -25.29
N ASP A 124 4.59 -9.97 -26.11
CA ASP A 124 5.71 -10.87 -25.84
C ASP A 124 6.87 -10.55 -26.79
N CYS A 125 8.09 -10.53 -26.28
CA CYS A 125 9.28 -10.48 -27.14
C CYS A 125 9.52 -11.86 -27.76
N LYS A 126 9.49 -11.95 -29.08
CA LYS A 126 9.71 -13.22 -29.82
C LYS A 126 11.08 -13.81 -29.59
N GLN A 127 12.08 -12.96 -29.28
CA GLN A 127 13.48 -13.36 -29.11
C GLN A 127 13.77 -13.92 -27.72
N CYS A 128 13.54 -13.13 -26.66
CA CYS A 128 13.86 -13.53 -25.29
C CYS A 128 12.64 -14.07 -24.49
N LYS A 129 11.47 -14.12 -25.12
CA LYS A 129 10.20 -14.58 -24.51
C LYS A 129 9.73 -13.75 -23.32
N ALA A 130 10.36 -12.60 -23.06
CA ALA A 130 9.93 -11.68 -22.02
C ALA A 130 8.57 -11.06 -22.36
N ARG A 131 7.75 -10.88 -21.36
CA ARG A 131 6.39 -10.33 -21.45
C ARG A 131 6.33 -8.94 -20.83
N PHE A 132 5.66 -8.02 -21.53
CA PHE A 132 5.53 -6.62 -21.10
C PHE A 132 4.09 -6.15 -21.24
N ARG A 133 3.66 -5.33 -20.30
CA ARG A 133 2.49 -4.46 -20.50
C ARG A 133 2.87 -3.36 -21.46
N VAL A 134 1.97 -3.02 -22.35
CA VAL A 134 2.21 -2.04 -23.41
C VAL A 134 2.48 -0.65 -22.83
N ASP A 135 1.70 -0.22 -21.82
CA ASP A 135 1.87 1.04 -21.12
C ASP A 135 3.25 1.13 -20.43
N VAL A 136 3.62 0.12 -19.63
CA VAL A 136 4.92 0.06 -18.95
C VAL A 136 6.10 0.04 -19.93
N LEU A 137 5.92 -0.62 -21.07
CA LEU A 137 6.90 -0.61 -22.14
C LEU A 137 7.07 0.80 -22.71
N GLY A 138 5.97 1.51 -22.92
CA GLY A 138 5.95 2.92 -23.36
C GLY A 138 6.65 3.84 -22.37
N ASP A 139 6.39 3.70 -21.07
CA ASP A 139 7.02 4.50 -20.01
C ASP A 139 8.54 4.28 -19.91
N SER A 140 9.01 3.08 -20.24
CA SER A 140 10.45 2.75 -20.22
C SER A 140 11.27 3.45 -21.31
N ILE A 141 10.62 4.11 -22.26
CA ILE A 141 11.25 4.76 -23.42
C ILE A 141 11.45 6.25 -23.12
N ASN A 142 12.66 6.77 -23.31
CA ASN A 142 12.92 8.18 -23.10
C ASN A 142 12.27 9.06 -24.19
N GLU A 143 11.99 10.34 -23.88
CA GLU A 143 11.26 11.28 -24.73
C GLU A 143 11.82 11.38 -26.16
N LYS A 144 13.16 11.49 -26.32
CA LYS A 144 13.80 11.57 -27.65
C LYS A 144 13.52 10.34 -28.52
N LYS A 145 13.44 9.15 -27.89
CA LYS A 145 13.10 7.91 -28.61
C LYS A 145 11.62 7.84 -28.93
N LYS A 146 10.74 8.34 -28.04
CA LYS A 146 9.29 8.47 -28.28
C LYS A 146 9.03 9.39 -29.49
N GLU A 147 9.62 10.58 -29.51
CA GLU A 147 9.53 11.52 -30.64
C GLU A 147 10.01 10.91 -31.95
N LYS A 148 11.15 10.22 -31.94
CA LYS A 148 11.67 9.54 -33.13
C LYS A 148 10.72 8.46 -33.64
N ALA A 149 10.14 7.66 -32.74
CA ALA A 149 9.19 6.62 -33.11
C ALA A 149 7.88 7.22 -33.68
N LEU A 150 7.38 8.33 -33.11
CA LEU A 150 6.23 9.07 -33.61
C LEU A 150 6.46 9.64 -35.01
N ASN A 151 7.63 10.24 -35.26
CA ASN A 151 8.00 10.76 -36.58
C ASN A 151 8.09 9.62 -37.61
N THR A 152 8.67 8.47 -37.23
CA THR A 152 8.72 7.29 -38.11
C THR A 152 7.31 6.75 -38.38
N LEU A 153 6.42 6.74 -37.37
CA LEU A 153 5.02 6.36 -37.55
C LEU A 153 4.31 7.29 -38.54
N LEU A 154 4.46 8.61 -38.38
CA LEU A 154 3.87 9.61 -39.29
C LEU A 154 4.25 9.36 -40.75
N GLU A 155 5.52 9.08 -41.03
CA GLU A 155 5.96 8.74 -42.38
C GLU A 155 5.31 7.44 -42.90
N LYS A 156 5.15 6.42 -42.05
CA LYS A 156 4.52 5.15 -42.42
C LYS A 156 3.03 5.26 -42.72
N ILE A 157 2.31 6.17 -42.04
CA ILE A 157 0.85 6.32 -42.18
C ILE A 157 0.44 7.44 -43.15
N LYS A 158 1.39 8.21 -43.65
CA LYS A 158 1.17 9.40 -44.51
C LYS A 158 0.22 9.14 -45.67
N ASP A 159 0.42 8.01 -46.35
CA ASP A 159 -0.34 7.62 -47.54
C ASP A 159 -1.38 6.52 -47.23
N VAL A 160 -1.68 6.26 -45.94
CA VAL A 160 -2.71 5.29 -45.55
C VAL A 160 -4.00 6.01 -45.23
N PRO A 161 -5.07 5.86 -46.08
CA PRO A 161 -6.35 6.52 -45.86
C PRO A 161 -6.94 6.15 -44.48
N GLY A 162 -7.45 7.16 -43.77
CA GLY A 162 -8.09 7.00 -42.45
C GLY A 162 -7.11 6.96 -41.26
N LEU A 163 -5.90 6.42 -41.38
CA LEU A 163 -4.92 6.44 -40.27
C LEU A 163 -4.31 7.83 -40.07
N SER A 164 -3.98 8.51 -41.16
CA SER A 164 -3.46 9.89 -41.11
C SER A 164 -4.47 10.85 -40.48
N GLU A 165 -5.77 10.69 -40.80
CA GLU A 165 -6.84 11.49 -40.20
C GLU A 165 -7.03 11.18 -38.71
N LYS A 166 -7.10 9.91 -38.33
CA LYS A 166 -7.16 9.48 -36.91
C LYS A 166 -5.99 10.03 -36.10
N TYR A 167 -4.76 9.99 -36.66
CA TYR A 167 -3.59 10.54 -36.00
C TYR A 167 -3.71 12.05 -35.76
N LYS A 168 -4.23 12.81 -36.74
CA LYS A 168 -4.41 14.28 -36.63
C LYS A 168 -5.44 14.68 -35.58
N LEU A 169 -6.37 13.81 -35.25
CA LEU A 169 -7.38 14.04 -34.20
C LEU A 169 -6.79 13.91 -32.78
N LEU A 170 -5.61 13.29 -32.64
CA LEU A 170 -4.90 13.18 -31.39
C LEU A 170 -4.06 14.44 -31.16
N SER A 171 -4.44 15.25 -30.18
CA SER A 171 -3.72 16.46 -29.76
C SER A 171 -3.20 16.29 -28.35
N GLY A 172 -1.93 16.69 -28.09
CA GLY A 172 -1.35 16.62 -26.77
C GLY A 172 0.19 16.64 -26.78
N LYS A 173 0.81 16.48 -25.63
CA LYS A 173 2.25 16.31 -25.54
C LYS A 173 2.66 14.97 -26.17
N ALA A 174 3.86 14.91 -26.73
CA ALA A 174 4.38 13.70 -27.38
C ALA A 174 4.30 12.43 -26.51
N GLU A 175 4.44 12.59 -25.21
CA GLU A 175 4.35 11.51 -24.23
C GLU A 175 2.93 10.92 -24.12
N ASP A 176 1.91 11.78 -23.99
CA ASP A 176 0.49 11.38 -23.92
C ASP A 176 0.03 10.77 -25.25
N MET A 177 0.48 11.35 -26.38
CA MET A 177 0.21 10.83 -27.73
C MET A 177 0.84 9.46 -27.95
N PHE A 178 2.10 9.27 -27.52
CA PHE A 178 2.81 7.99 -27.69
C PHE A 178 2.08 6.86 -26.95
N SER A 179 1.68 7.09 -25.70
CA SER A 179 0.95 6.11 -24.90
C SER A 179 -0.41 5.77 -25.52
N ALA A 180 -1.19 6.77 -25.89
CA ALA A 180 -2.49 6.57 -26.55
C ALA A 180 -2.38 5.79 -27.87
N LEU A 181 -1.39 6.11 -28.70
CA LEU A 181 -1.15 5.41 -29.98
C LEU A 181 -0.63 3.98 -29.76
N LEU A 182 0.17 3.77 -28.74
CA LEU A 182 0.72 2.44 -28.42
C LEU A 182 -0.37 1.48 -27.92
N GLU A 183 -1.41 1.98 -27.25
CA GLU A 183 -2.58 1.21 -26.82
C GLU A 183 -3.63 1.06 -27.93
N SER A 184 -3.60 1.90 -28.95
CA SER A 184 -4.54 1.86 -30.06
C SER A 184 -4.33 0.63 -30.97
N PRO A 185 -5.36 -0.17 -31.24
CA PRO A 185 -5.27 -1.31 -32.17
C PRO A 185 -4.73 -0.94 -33.56
N ASP A 186 -5.04 0.26 -34.03
CA ASP A 186 -4.66 0.75 -35.37
C ASP A 186 -3.16 1.06 -35.47
N PHE A 187 -2.54 1.59 -34.41
CA PHE A 187 -1.17 2.11 -34.42
C PHE A 187 -0.16 1.26 -33.64
N SER A 188 -0.64 0.49 -32.66
CA SER A 188 0.19 -0.31 -31.74
C SER A 188 1.21 -1.16 -32.47
N LYS A 189 0.81 -1.90 -33.49
CA LYS A 189 1.70 -2.77 -34.27
C LYS A 189 2.86 -2.00 -34.90
N LEU A 190 2.56 -0.85 -35.53
CA LEU A 190 3.57 -0.02 -36.22
C LEU A 190 4.56 0.61 -35.23
N LEU A 191 4.07 1.06 -34.07
CA LEU A 191 4.93 1.59 -33.00
C LEU A 191 5.80 0.52 -32.35
N LEU A 192 5.26 -0.68 -32.09
CA LEU A 192 6.01 -1.80 -31.51
C LEU A 192 7.20 -2.24 -32.37
N GLU A 193 7.15 -2.02 -33.70
CA GLU A 193 8.29 -2.26 -34.59
C GLU A 193 9.47 -1.31 -34.32
N GLU A 194 9.17 -0.09 -33.83
CA GLU A 194 10.18 0.93 -33.54
C GLU A 194 10.78 0.81 -32.13
N ILE A 195 10.15 0.00 -31.27
CA ILE A 195 10.57 -0.17 -29.87
C ILE A 195 11.62 -1.27 -29.74
N THR A 196 12.68 -0.96 -28.98
CA THR A 196 13.72 -1.93 -28.60
C THR A 196 13.30 -2.68 -27.34
N CYS A 197 13.44 -4.00 -27.33
CA CYS A 197 13.15 -4.81 -26.14
C CYS A 197 14.08 -4.42 -24.98
N PRO A 198 13.56 -4.01 -23.81
CA PRO A 198 14.39 -3.63 -22.67
C PRO A 198 15.29 -4.75 -22.14
N GLN A 199 14.88 -6.02 -22.34
CA GLN A 199 15.59 -7.18 -21.79
C GLN A 199 16.70 -7.69 -22.70
N CYS A 200 16.46 -7.81 -24.01
CA CYS A 200 17.44 -8.39 -24.94
C CYS A 200 18.06 -7.40 -25.92
N GLY A 201 17.62 -6.15 -25.93
CA GLY A 201 18.17 -5.10 -26.80
C GLY A 201 17.77 -5.19 -28.28
N ASN A 202 16.98 -6.17 -28.69
CA ASN A 202 16.58 -6.35 -30.08
C ASN A 202 15.36 -5.50 -30.45
N LYS A 203 15.32 -5.01 -31.70
CA LYS A 203 14.25 -4.20 -32.27
C LYS A 203 13.30 -5.07 -33.08
N ASN A 204 12.05 -4.63 -33.27
CA ASN A 204 11.03 -5.32 -34.08
C ASN A 204 10.81 -6.80 -33.66
N THR A 205 10.81 -7.04 -32.35
CA THR A 205 10.70 -8.39 -31.80
C THR A 205 9.39 -8.65 -31.07
N PHE A 206 8.50 -7.67 -30.95
CA PHE A 206 7.26 -7.82 -30.22
C PHE A 206 6.17 -8.51 -31.03
N THR A 207 5.31 -9.27 -30.33
CA THR A 207 4.05 -9.77 -30.88
C THR A 207 3.05 -8.61 -31.02
N PRO A 208 1.97 -8.74 -31.78
CA PRO A 208 0.83 -7.85 -31.64
C PRO A 208 0.35 -7.81 -30.19
N ALA A 209 -0.16 -6.63 -29.75
CA ALA A 209 -0.77 -6.50 -28.45
C ALA A 209 -2.02 -7.39 -28.34
N ARG A 210 -2.18 -8.03 -27.20
CA ARG A 210 -3.36 -8.85 -26.88
C ARG A 210 -3.89 -8.47 -25.51
N GLN A 211 -5.19 -8.40 -25.38
CA GLN A 211 -5.84 -8.13 -24.10
C GLN A 211 -5.70 -9.32 -23.17
N PHE A 212 -5.23 -9.08 -21.96
CA PHE A 212 -5.08 -10.07 -20.92
C PHE A 212 -5.98 -9.73 -19.74
N ASN A 213 -7.02 -10.52 -19.50
CA ASN A 213 -7.93 -10.30 -18.38
C ASN A 213 -7.23 -10.61 -17.05
N LEU A 214 -7.30 -9.68 -16.10
CA LEU A 214 -6.65 -9.77 -14.79
C LEU A 214 -7.44 -10.60 -13.77
N MET A 215 -8.67 -11.05 -14.07
CA MET A 215 -9.41 -11.92 -13.15
C MET A 215 -8.90 -13.37 -13.22
N PHE A 216 -8.72 -13.97 -12.05
CA PHE A 216 -8.52 -15.42 -11.97
C PHE A 216 -9.84 -16.14 -12.23
N LYS A 217 -9.82 -17.13 -13.11
CA LYS A 217 -10.94 -18.01 -13.42
C LYS A 217 -10.79 -19.33 -12.67
N THR A 218 -11.92 -19.88 -12.25
CA THR A 218 -12.02 -21.28 -11.78
C THR A 218 -13.37 -21.85 -12.18
N PHE A 219 -13.67 -23.08 -11.79
CA PHE A 219 -14.90 -23.76 -12.15
C PHE A 219 -15.63 -24.26 -10.89
N ILE A 220 -16.96 -24.27 -10.93
CA ILE A 220 -17.80 -24.88 -9.90
C ILE A 220 -18.43 -26.14 -10.49
N GLY A 221 -18.34 -27.25 -9.76
CA GLY A 221 -18.86 -28.55 -10.21
C GLY A 221 -17.80 -29.44 -10.85
N PRO A 222 -18.20 -30.64 -11.35
CA PRO A 222 -17.27 -31.65 -11.79
C PRO A 222 -16.74 -31.46 -13.22
N LEU A 223 -17.33 -30.55 -14.00
CA LEU A 223 -16.96 -30.30 -15.40
C LEU A 223 -16.40 -28.91 -15.57
N GLU A 224 -15.31 -28.81 -16.32
CA GLU A 224 -14.67 -27.54 -16.70
C GLU A 224 -15.27 -27.04 -18.03
N ASP A 225 -16.53 -26.64 -18.02
CA ASP A 225 -17.21 -26.03 -19.17
C ASP A 225 -17.49 -24.54 -19.00
N SER A 226 -17.98 -23.90 -20.06
CA SER A 226 -18.24 -22.45 -20.06
C SER A 226 -19.33 -22.04 -19.06
N ASN A 227 -20.24 -22.93 -18.70
CA ASN A 227 -21.34 -22.65 -17.79
C ASN A 227 -20.92 -22.78 -16.31
N ALA A 228 -19.81 -23.51 -16.06
CA ALA A 228 -19.25 -23.71 -14.73
C ALA A 228 -18.23 -22.62 -14.32
N VAL A 229 -17.92 -21.69 -15.20
CA VAL A 229 -16.93 -20.62 -14.96
C VAL A 229 -17.37 -19.69 -13.85
N VAL A 230 -16.51 -19.51 -12.86
CA VAL A 230 -16.60 -18.46 -11.84
C VAL A 230 -15.26 -17.74 -11.70
N TYR A 231 -15.28 -16.60 -11.03
CA TYR A 231 -14.08 -15.77 -10.87
C TYR A 231 -13.75 -15.60 -9.39
N LEU A 232 -12.47 -15.56 -9.06
CA LEU A 232 -12.02 -15.00 -7.81
C LEU A 232 -12.19 -13.48 -7.90
N ARG A 233 -12.86 -12.87 -6.91
CA ARG A 233 -13.16 -11.43 -6.94
C ARG A 233 -11.89 -10.57 -7.06
N PRO A 234 -11.82 -9.62 -8.02
CA PRO A 234 -10.69 -8.70 -8.17
C PRO A 234 -10.79 -7.49 -7.24
N GLU A 235 -11.96 -7.28 -6.60
CA GLU A 235 -12.27 -6.22 -5.64
C GLU A 235 -13.39 -6.65 -4.68
N THR A 236 -13.52 -5.94 -3.57
CA THR A 236 -14.55 -6.21 -2.56
C THR A 236 -15.83 -5.37 -2.75
N ALA A 237 -15.78 -4.30 -3.55
CA ALA A 237 -16.88 -3.35 -3.76
C ALA A 237 -18.18 -4.00 -4.24
N GLN A 238 -18.10 -4.91 -5.23
CA GLN A 238 -19.29 -5.49 -5.85
C GLN A 238 -20.13 -6.30 -4.87
N GLY A 239 -19.47 -6.95 -3.87
CA GLY A 239 -20.17 -7.65 -2.79
C GLY A 239 -21.01 -6.70 -1.93
N ILE A 240 -20.59 -5.45 -1.79
CA ILE A 240 -21.34 -4.41 -1.07
C ILE A 240 -22.56 -3.98 -1.89
N TYR A 241 -22.38 -3.69 -3.19
CA TYR A 241 -23.47 -3.20 -4.04
C TYR A 241 -24.62 -4.18 -4.19
N VAL A 242 -24.34 -5.47 -4.39
CA VAL A 242 -25.39 -6.49 -4.52
C VAL A 242 -26.13 -6.75 -3.19
N ASN A 243 -25.55 -6.35 -2.06
CA ASN A 243 -26.13 -6.44 -0.74
C ASN A 243 -26.69 -5.11 -0.19
N PHE A 244 -26.69 -4.04 -0.98
CA PHE A 244 -27.12 -2.72 -0.54
C PHE A 244 -28.49 -2.75 0.18
N LEU A 245 -29.53 -3.26 -0.46
CA LEU A 245 -30.87 -3.32 0.13
C LEU A 245 -30.97 -4.34 1.27
N ASN A 246 -30.21 -5.43 1.25
CA ASN A 246 -30.18 -6.40 2.33
C ASN A 246 -29.65 -5.76 3.63
N VAL A 247 -28.55 -5.03 3.53
CA VAL A 247 -27.95 -4.34 4.68
C VAL A 247 -28.83 -3.18 5.13
N GLN A 248 -29.29 -2.34 4.19
CA GLN A 248 -30.17 -1.20 4.48
C GLN A 248 -31.43 -1.64 5.23
N GLY A 249 -32.09 -2.71 4.75
CA GLY A 249 -33.31 -3.23 5.37
C GLY A 249 -33.08 -3.88 6.73
N ALA A 250 -31.99 -4.70 6.85
CA ALA A 250 -31.66 -5.40 8.09
C ALA A 250 -31.27 -4.42 9.22
N SER A 251 -30.50 -3.39 8.89
CA SER A 251 -30.00 -2.39 9.86
C SER A 251 -30.94 -1.18 9.99
N ARG A 252 -31.98 -1.07 9.14
CA ARG A 252 -32.91 0.08 9.09
C ARG A 252 -32.21 1.42 8.88
N GLN A 253 -31.07 1.39 8.16
CA GLN A 253 -30.30 2.59 7.89
C GLN A 253 -31.04 3.54 6.94
N LYS A 254 -30.88 4.83 7.18
CA LYS A 254 -31.31 5.91 6.29
C LYS A 254 -30.10 6.53 5.61
N LEU A 255 -30.30 7.07 4.41
CA LEU A 255 -29.25 7.83 3.74
C LEU A 255 -28.93 9.14 4.51
N PRO A 256 -27.67 9.54 4.66
CA PRO A 256 -26.49 8.88 4.13
C PRO A 256 -25.98 7.77 5.07
N PHE A 257 -25.65 6.60 4.53
CA PHE A 257 -25.01 5.54 5.29
C PHE A 257 -23.97 4.78 4.45
N GLY A 258 -23.05 4.10 5.13
CA GLY A 258 -21.98 3.34 4.51
C GLY A 258 -22.05 1.84 4.80
N ILE A 259 -21.46 1.05 3.94
CA ILE A 259 -21.22 -0.37 4.14
C ILE A 259 -19.73 -0.63 3.98
N ALA A 260 -19.09 -1.16 5.02
CA ALA A 260 -17.68 -1.44 5.11
C ALA A 260 -17.38 -2.94 5.01
N GLN A 261 -16.29 -3.29 4.33
CA GLN A 261 -15.82 -4.67 4.19
C GLN A 261 -14.31 -4.73 4.22
N ILE A 262 -13.75 -5.75 4.88
CA ILE A 262 -12.36 -6.17 4.73
C ILE A 262 -12.37 -7.56 4.11
N GLY A 263 -11.60 -7.77 3.04
CA GLY A 263 -11.60 -9.08 2.43
C GLY A 263 -10.49 -9.29 1.39
N LYS A 264 -10.22 -10.56 1.11
CA LYS A 264 -9.29 -10.97 0.06
C LYS A 264 -9.81 -10.57 -1.32
N ALA A 265 -8.89 -10.10 -2.15
CA ALA A 265 -9.09 -9.84 -3.57
C ALA A 265 -7.90 -10.41 -4.37
N PHE A 266 -8.13 -10.70 -5.65
CA PHE A 266 -7.20 -11.46 -6.48
C PHE A 266 -7.07 -10.80 -7.85
N ARG A 267 -5.84 -10.46 -8.25
CA ARG A 267 -5.55 -9.92 -9.59
C ARG A 267 -4.39 -10.68 -10.20
N ASN A 268 -4.59 -11.26 -11.38
CA ASN A 268 -3.56 -12.00 -12.08
C ASN A 268 -2.48 -11.06 -12.65
N GLU A 269 -1.84 -10.31 -11.76
CA GLU A 269 -0.79 -9.34 -12.09
C GLU A 269 0.39 -10.02 -12.79
N ILE A 270 0.79 -9.48 -13.93
CA ILE A 270 1.91 -10.01 -14.72
C ILE A 270 3.23 -9.49 -14.16
N ASN A 271 3.29 -8.20 -13.87
CA ASN A 271 4.46 -7.53 -13.32
C ASN A 271 4.24 -7.19 -11.85
N THR A 272 4.52 -8.13 -10.96
CA THR A 272 4.57 -7.87 -9.53
C THR A 272 5.85 -7.11 -9.20
N LYS A 273 5.75 -5.98 -8.51
CA LYS A 273 6.87 -5.07 -8.20
C LYS A 273 6.80 -4.59 -6.76
N ASN A 274 7.95 -4.15 -6.27
CA ASN A 274 8.07 -3.36 -5.06
C ASN A 274 7.51 -4.07 -3.82
N PHE A 275 7.94 -5.31 -3.58
CA PHE A 275 7.60 -6.07 -2.39
C PHE A 275 6.07 -6.26 -2.24
N LEU A 276 5.43 -5.74 -1.19
CA LEU A 276 4.00 -5.87 -0.92
C LEU A 276 3.12 -4.87 -1.70
N PHE A 277 3.71 -3.98 -2.48
CA PHE A 277 2.98 -2.90 -3.15
C PHE A 277 2.06 -3.42 -4.27
N ARG A 278 2.53 -4.41 -5.06
CA ARG A 278 1.75 -5.03 -6.13
C ARG A 278 1.87 -6.55 -6.08
N THR A 279 0.82 -7.19 -5.62
CA THR A 279 0.73 -8.63 -5.35
C THR A 279 -0.47 -9.24 -6.08
N ARG A 280 -0.50 -10.56 -6.27
CA ARG A 280 -1.60 -11.28 -6.93
C ARG A 280 -2.76 -11.59 -6.01
N GLU A 281 -2.47 -11.80 -4.74
CA GLU A 281 -3.42 -11.96 -3.65
C GLU A 281 -3.16 -10.86 -2.62
N PHE A 282 -4.21 -10.14 -2.24
CA PHE A 282 -4.12 -9.03 -1.28
C PHE A 282 -5.44 -8.89 -0.52
N GLU A 283 -5.47 -8.04 0.48
CA GLU A 283 -6.71 -7.66 1.17
C GLU A 283 -7.03 -6.20 0.89
N GLN A 284 -8.32 -5.92 0.67
CA GLN A 284 -8.86 -4.57 0.60
C GLN A 284 -9.65 -4.26 1.86
N MET A 285 -9.59 -3.01 2.26
CA MET A 285 -10.40 -2.37 3.30
C MET A 285 -11.25 -1.33 2.58
N GLU A 286 -12.48 -1.67 2.24
CA GLU A 286 -13.38 -0.86 1.42
C GLU A 286 -14.61 -0.42 2.18
N MET A 287 -15.02 0.83 1.96
CA MET A 287 -16.30 1.36 2.40
C MET A 287 -16.99 2.08 1.24
N GLN A 288 -18.27 1.75 1.02
CA GLN A 288 -19.12 2.35 0.04
C GLN A 288 -20.17 3.19 0.77
N PHE A 289 -20.12 4.50 0.62
CA PHE A 289 -21.00 5.45 1.29
C PHE A 289 -22.09 5.94 0.35
N PHE A 290 -23.34 5.58 0.67
CA PHE A 290 -24.51 5.86 -0.16
C PHE A 290 -25.12 7.20 0.26
N VAL A 291 -25.34 8.08 -0.72
CA VAL A 291 -25.79 9.45 -0.50
C VAL A 291 -26.93 9.83 -1.47
N LYS A 292 -27.70 10.85 -1.11
CA LYS A 292 -28.71 11.42 -2.02
C LYS A 292 -27.99 12.04 -3.23
N PRO A 293 -28.49 11.84 -4.48
CA PRO A 293 -27.98 12.53 -5.65
C PRO A 293 -27.94 14.05 -5.45
N GLY A 294 -26.81 14.67 -5.78
CA GLY A 294 -26.55 16.09 -5.54
C GLY A 294 -25.80 16.41 -4.25
N GLU A 295 -25.69 15.48 -3.31
CA GLU A 295 -24.86 15.62 -2.11
C GLU A 295 -23.46 14.98 -2.24
N ASP A 296 -23.21 14.34 -3.38
CA ASP A 296 -22.00 13.56 -3.66
C ASP A 296 -20.71 14.36 -3.45
N LYS A 297 -20.64 15.61 -3.92
CA LYS A 297 -19.45 16.45 -3.76
C LYS A 297 -19.11 16.72 -2.28
N LYS A 298 -20.13 17.02 -1.47
CA LYS A 298 -19.94 17.26 -0.02
C LYS A 298 -19.32 16.04 0.67
N TRP A 299 -19.87 14.84 0.39
CA TRP A 299 -19.43 13.62 1.02
C TRP A 299 -18.10 13.10 0.46
N TYR A 300 -17.80 13.38 -0.81
CA TYR A 300 -16.50 13.13 -1.41
C TYR A 300 -15.39 13.89 -0.68
N GLU A 301 -15.54 15.21 -0.51
CA GLU A 301 -14.56 16.02 0.22
C GLU A 301 -14.45 15.65 1.71
N TYR A 302 -15.57 15.27 2.33
CA TYR A 302 -15.58 14.79 3.71
C TYR A 302 -14.71 13.52 3.85
N TRP A 303 -14.98 12.48 3.05
CA TRP A 303 -14.25 11.22 3.14
C TRP A 303 -12.80 11.35 2.73
N LYS A 304 -12.47 12.17 1.73
CA LYS A 304 -11.11 12.50 1.35
C LYS A 304 -10.29 12.99 2.55
N ASN A 305 -10.81 13.95 3.31
CA ASN A 305 -10.14 14.47 4.49
C ASN A 305 -10.10 13.48 5.67
N GLU A 306 -11.22 12.81 5.96
CA GLU A 306 -11.29 11.81 7.05
C GLU A 306 -10.27 10.69 6.86
N ARG A 307 -10.11 10.20 5.62
CA ARG A 307 -9.16 9.12 5.33
C ARG A 307 -7.72 9.57 5.49
N LEU A 308 -7.37 10.76 5.05
CA LEU A 308 -6.04 11.32 5.27
C LEU A 308 -5.72 11.47 6.76
N GLN A 309 -6.68 12.00 7.55
CA GLN A 309 -6.51 12.15 9.00
C GLN A 309 -6.37 10.82 9.73
N TRP A 310 -7.01 9.74 9.24
CA TRP A 310 -6.84 8.41 9.81
C TRP A 310 -5.38 7.94 9.75
N PHE A 311 -4.69 8.11 8.62
CA PHE A 311 -3.27 7.77 8.50
C PHE A 311 -2.40 8.58 9.47
N TYR A 312 -2.64 9.88 9.58
CA TYR A 312 -1.92 10.73 10.53
C TYR A 312 -2.18 10.36 11.99
N SER A 313 -3.42 9.97 12.33
CA SER A 313 -3.78 9.54 13.69
C SER A 313 -3.08 8.24 14.14
N LEU A 314 -2.50 7.51 13.20
CA LEU A 314 -1.70 6.31 13.43
C LEU A 314 -0.20 6.55 13.25
N GLY A 315 0.23 7.82 13.33
CA GLY A 315 1.62 8.21 13.38
C GLY A 315 2.34 8.32 12.04
N MET A 316 1.61 8.32 10.91
CA MET A 316 2.24 8.55 9.61
C MET A 316 2.93 9.92 9.57
N THR A 317 4.16 9.96 9.10
CA THR A 317 5.00 11.18 9.08
C THR A 317 4.40 12.28 8.22
N ASN A 318 4.30 13.49 8.77
CA ASN A 318 3.83 14.68 8.04
C ASN A 318 4.70 14.93 6.79
N GLY A 319 4.04 15.24 5.67
CA GLY A 319 4.70 15.47 4.39
C GLY A 319 5.02 14.21 3.59
N LYS A 320 4.76 13.02 4.15
CA LYS A 320 4.89 11.72 3.46
C LYS A 320 3.59 11.27 2.77
N LEU A 321 2.51 11.99 2.96
CA LEU A 321 1.23 11.77 2.31
C LEU A 321 0.85 12.96 1.43
N ARG A 322 0.21 12.68 0.30
CA ARG A 322 -0.38 13.71 -0.55
C ARG A 322 -1.67 13.22 -1.21
N PHE A 323 -2.48 14.14 -1.66
CA PHE A 323 -3.55 13.86 -2.60
C PHE A 323 -3.03 13.90 -4.04
N HIS A 324 -3.49 12.96 -4.84
CA HIS A 324 -3.29 12.95 -6.28
C HIS A 324 -4.66 12.87 -6.96
N ASP A 325 -5.18 14.02 -7.40
CA ASP A 325 -6.45 14.10 -8.11
C ASP A 325 -6.27 13.61 -9.56
N HIS A 326 -7.16 12.72 -10.01
CA HIS A 326 -7.12 12.20 -11.37
C HIS A 326 -7.70 13.21 -12.36
N PRO A 327 -7.02 13.52 -13.47
CA PRO A 327 -7.57 14.39 -14.49
C PRO A 327 -8.75 13.72 -15.21
N ALA A 328 -9.70 14.50 -15.68
CA ALA A 328 -10.96 14.02 -16.26
C ALA A 328 -10.79 12.96 -17.38
N ASN A 329 -9.72 13.06 -18.16
CA ASN A 329 -9.41 12.12 -19.25
C ASN A 329 -8.78 10.79 -18.79
N LYS A 330 -8.47 10.65 -17.48
CA LYS A 330 -7.93 9.42 -16.88
C LYS A 330 -8.89 8.79 -15.86
N LEU A 331 -10.08 9.36 -15.70
CA LEU A 331 -11.10 8.79 -14.82
C LEU A 331 -11.58 7.44 -15.35
N ALA A 332 -11.79 6.49 -14.45
CA ALA A 332 -12.50 5.26 -14.78
C ALA A 332 -13.92 5.57 -15.26
N HIS A 333 -14.47 4.75 -16.14
CA HIS A 333 -15.78 4.96 -16.79
C HIS A 333 -16.95 5.12 -15.81
N TYR A 334 -16.79 4.68 -14.58
CA TYR A 334 -17.80 4.76 -13.51
C TYR A 334 -17.61 5.98 -12.60
N ALA A 335 -16.48 6.66 -12.67
CA ALA A 335 -16.12 7.72 -11.73
C ALA A 335 -16.37 9.11 -12.30
N LYS A 336 -17.00 9.97 -11.51
CA LYS A 336 -17.13 11.41 -11.78
C LYS A 336 -15.92 12.19 -11.26
N GLU A 337 -15.37 11.76 -10.13
CA GLU A 337 -14.18 12.31 -9.48
C GLU A 337 -13.38 11.14 -8.85
N ALA A 338 -12.06 11.24 -8.86
CA ALA A 338 -11.16 10.29 -8.22
C ALA A 338 -9.94 11.01 -7.65
N THR A 339 -9.56 10.65 -6.42
CA THR A 339 -8.35 11.11 -5.74
C THR A 339 -7.68 9.94 -5.06
N ASP A 340 -6.37 9.79 -5.25
CA ASP A 340 -5.57 8.86 -4.46
C ASP A 340 -4.94 9.58 -3.27
N ILE A 341 -4.89 8.89 -2.14
CA ILE A 341 -3.92 9.18 -1.08
C ILE A 341 -2.66 8.39 -1.43
N GLU A 342 -1.59 9.12 -1.74
CA GLU A 342 -0.29 8.53 -2.04
C GLU A 342 0.67 8.71 -0.85
N TYR A 343 1.52 7.68 -0.64
CA TYR A 343 2.63 7.72 0.30
C TYR A 343 3.97 7.79 -0.46
N GLU A 344 4.95 8.55 0.07
CA GLU A 344 6.31 8.64 -0.47
C GLU A 344 7.16 7.43 -0.06
N PHE A 345 7.05 6.35 -0.85
CA PHE A 345 7.91 5.18 -0.69
C PHE A 345 9.35 5.47 -1.16
N PRO A 346 10.34 4.63 -0.80
CA PRO A 346 11.70 4.77 -1.33
C PRO A 346 11.79 4.73 -2.86
N PHE A 347 10.84 4.07 -3.54
CA PHE A 347 10.74 4.01 -5.01
C PHE A 347 9.88 5.12 -5.63
N GLY A 348 9.43 6.09 -4.85
CA GLY A 348 8.59 7.22 -5.27
C GLY A 348 7.18 7.17 -4.71
N TRP A 349 6.34 8.11 -5.15
CA TRP A 349 4.95 8.20 -4.73
C TRP A 349 4.15 6.99 -5.20
N GLY A 350 3.34 6.45 -4.32
CA GLY A 350 2.49 5.30 -4.61
C GLY A 350 1.17 5.37 -3.86
N GLU A 351 0.10 5.05 -4.57
CA GLU A 351 -1.27 4.98 -4.05
C GLU A 351 -1.38 3.95 -2.92
N ILE A 352 -1.94 4.37 -1.79
CA ILE A 352 -2.28 3.49 -0.66
C ILE A 352 -3.79 3.40 -0.42
N GLU A 353 -4.55 4.41 -0.85
CA GLU A 353 -6.01 4.43 -0.79
C GLU A 353 -6.58 5.29 -1.93
N GLY A 354 -7.62 4.80 -2.62
CA GLY A 354 -8.40 5.55 -3.59
C GLY A 354 -9.70 6.04 -2.99
N ILE A 355 -10.10 7.28 -3.32
CA ILE A 355 -11.40 7.86 -3.01
C ILE A 355 -12.09 8.22 -4.32
N HIS A 356 -13.29 7.67 -4.56
CA HIS A 356 -14.00 7.81 -5.83
C HIS A 356 -15.44 8.27 -5.65
N ASN A 357 -15.87 9.24 -6.45
CA ASN A 357 -17.28 9.54 -6.66
C ASN A 357 -17.79 8.68 -7.82
N ARG A 358 -18.43 7.56 -7.52
CA ARG A 358 -18.90 6.56 -8.48
C ARG A 358 -20.30 6.85 -9.02
N THR A 359 -20.92 7.95 -8.59
CA THR A 359 -22.32 8.28 -8.90
C THR A 359 -23.25 7.10 -8.59
N ASN A 360 -24.26 6.84 -9.40
CA ASN A 360 -25.17 5.69 -9.26
C ASN A 360 -24.83 4.54 -10.24
N PHE A 361 -23.64 4.58 -10.84
CA PHE A 361 -23.26 3.65 -11.93
C PHE A 361 -23.46 2.19 -11.55
N ASP A 362 -22.83 1.73 -10.47
CA ASP A 362 -22.83 0.31 -10.09
C ASP A 362 -24.23 -0.21 -9.76
N LEU A 363 -24.99 0.52 -8.94
CA LEU A 363 -26.35 0.12 -8.59
C LEU A 363 -27.27 0.10 -9.83
N THR A 364 -27.12 1.06 -10.74
CA THR A 364 -27.86 1.09 -12.00
C THR A 364 -27.54 -0.12 -12.87
N ARG A 365 -26.27 -0.48 -13.00
CA ARG A 365 -25.84 -1.65 -13.75
C ARG A 365 -26.39 -2.95 -13.13
N HIS A 366 -26.30 -3.11 -11.81
CA HIS A 366 -26.86 -4.27 -11.13
C HIS A 366 -28.39 -4.34 -11.23
N GLU A 367 -29.10 -3.22 -11.17
CA GLU A 367 -30.55 -3.16 -11.42
C GLU A 367 -30.87 -3.68 -12.84
N GLN A 368 -30.15 -3.20 -13.86
CA GLN A 368 -30.34 -3.62 -15.26
C GLN A 368 -30.08 -5.10 -15.49
N PHE A 369 -28.96 -5.64 -14.94
CA PHE A 369 -28.56 -7.03 -15.16
C PHE A 369 -29.36 -8.03 -14.34
N SER A 370 -29.86 -7.64 -13.16
CA SER A 370 -30.65 -8.50 -12.29
C SER A 370 -32.15 -8.41 -12.55
N GLY A 371 -32.64 -7.31 -13.12
CA GLY A 371 -34.07 -6.98 -13.23
C GLY A 371 -34.73 -6.64 -11.90
N LYS A 372 -33.95 -6.47 -10.81
CA LYS A 372 -34.46 -6.13 -9.48
C LYS A 372 -34.14 -4.68 -9.16
N SER A 373 -35.15 -3.93 -8.69
CA SER A 373 -34.95 -2.52 -8.30
C SER A 373 -34.00 -2.39 -7.12
N LEU A 374 -33.01 -1.50 -7.27
CA LEU A 374 -32.06 -1.12 -6.21
C LEU A 374 -32.29 0.33 -5.74
N LYS A 375 -33.48 0.87 -5.99
CA LYS A 375 -33.87 2.22 -5.56
C LYS A 375 -34.11 2.27 -4.06
N TYR A 376 -33.56 3.29 -3.43
CA TYR A 376 -33.87 3.67 -2.05
C TYR A 376 -35.20 4.44 -2.05
N PHE A 377 -36.03 4.17 -1.04
CA PHE A 377 -37.23 4.95 -0.79
C PHE A 377 -36.96 5.92 0.38
N ASP A 378 -36.99 7.19 0.10
CA ASP A 378 -36.86 8.25 1.08
C ASP A 378 -38.24 8.51 1.73
N GLU A 379 -38.38 8.16 2.99
CA GLU A 379 -39.64 8.32 3.75
C GLU A 379 -40.01 9.79 3.96
N GLU A 380 -39.03 10.70 3.99
CA GLU A 380 -39.28 12.13 4.23
C GLU A 380 -39.79 12.83 2.96
N SER A 381 -39.07 12.66 1.84
CA SER A 381 -39.46 13.26 0.56
C SER A 381 -40.49 12.45 -0.23
N LYS A 382 -40.76 11.17 0.17
CA LYS A 382 -41.58 10.18 -0.56
C LYS A 382 -41.06 9.86 -1.97
N GLU A 383 -39.80 10.15 -2.23
CA GLU A 383 -39.14 9.91 -3.52
C GLU A 383 -38.47 8.54 -3.55
N LYS A 384 -38.37 7.97 -4.75
CA LYS A 384 -37.54 6.79 -5.03
C LYS A 384 -36.42 7.14 -5.98
N TYR A 385 -35.18 6.90 -5.59
CA TYR A 385 -34.00 7.15 -6.42
C TYR A 385 -32.92 6.11 -6.18
N ILE A 386 -32.00 5.96 -7.14
CA ILE A 386 -30.79 5.18 -6.96
C ILE A 386 -29.75 6.09 -6.27
N PRO A 387 -29.21 5.74 -5.11
CA PRO A 387 -28.21 6.55 -4.42
C PRO A 387 -26.94 6.76 -5.24
N PHE A 388 -26.25 7.87 -5.00
CA PHE A 388 -24.87 8.04 -5.42
C PHE A 388 -23.94 7.40 -4.40
N ILE A 389 -22.74 7.03 -4.83
CA ILE A 389 -21.79 6.26 -4.03
C ILE A 389 -20.47 7.03 -3.95
N ILE A 390 -19.99 7.21 -2.73
CA ILE A 390 -18.61 7.63 -2.44
C ILE A 390 -17.86 6.43 -1.91
N GLU A 391 -16.86 6.02 -2.65
CA GLU A 391 -15.98 4.90 -2.32
C GLU A 391 -14.75 5.38 -1.58
N THR A 392 -14.32 4.63 -0.55
CA THR A 392 -12.96 4.67 -0.01
C THR A 392 -12.40 3.26 -0.06
N SER A 393 -11.28 3.05 -0.74
CA SER A 393 -10.68 1.73 -0.97
C SER A 393 -9.19 1.75 -0.67
N ALA A 394 -8.81 1.18 0.48
CA ALA A 394 -7.42 1.04 0.90
C ALA A 394 -6.94 -0.40 0.71
N GLY A 395 -5.76 -0.58 0.15
CA GLY A 395 -5.07 -1.87 0.16
C GLY A 395 -4.47 -2.16 1.53
N ALA A 396 -4.93 -3.21 2.23
CA ALA A 396 -4.39 -3.55 3.56
C ALA A 396 -2.88 -3.87 3.49
N SER A 397 -2.44 -4.57 2.44
CA SER A 397 -1.02 -4.86 2.19
C SER A 397 -0.20 -3.60 1.90
N ARG A 398 -0.77 -2.64 1.15
CA ARG A 398 -0.12 -1.34 0.87
C ARG A 398 -0.06 -0.48 2.12
N SER A 399 -1.13 -0.42 2.92
CA SER A 399 -1.16 0.28 4.21
C SER A 399 -0.14 -0.31 5.19
N PHE A 400 -0.09 -1.65 5.29
CA PHE A 400 0.95 -2.36 6.06
C PHE A 400 2.36 -1.93 5.62
N MET A 401 2.62 -1.94 4.31
CA MET A 401 3.92 -1.56 3.77
C MET A 401 4.24 -0.09 4.05
N ALA A 402 3.29 0.82 3.90
CA ALA A 402 3.47 2.25 4.19
C ALA A 402 3.83 2.47 5.66
N PHE A 403 3.06 1.90 6.60
CA PHE A 403 3.36 1.97 8.03
C PHE A 403 4.71 1.33 8.38
N PHE A 404 5.08 0.22 7.72
CA PHE A 404 6.37 -0.44 7.95
C PHE A 404 7.55 0.40 7.47
N VAL A 405 7.44 0.99 6.28
CA VAL A 405 8.47 1.88 5.69
C VAL A 405 8.60 3.16 6.49
N ASP A 406 7.48 3.75 6.91
CA ASP A 406 7.46 4.98 7.70
C ASP A 406 8.08 4.77 9.09
N ALA A 407 7.81 3.63 9.70
CA ALA A 407 8.33 3.27 11.02
C ALA A 407 9.83 2.92 11.04
N TYR A 408 10.46 2.67 9.88
CA TYR A 408 11.87 2.23 9.81
C TYR A 408 12.84 3.39 9.97
N TYR A 409 13.66 3.34 11.02
CA TYR A 409 14.74 4.30 11.30
C TYR A 409 16.04 3.59 11.59
N GLU A 410 17.14 4.21 11.16
CA GLU A 410 18.52 3.90 11.58
C GLU A 410 19.06 5.11 12.33
N GLU A 411 19.57 4.90 13.53
CA GLU A 411 20.11 5.95 14.37
C GLU A 411 21.36 5.48 15.10
N GLU A 412 22.27 6.40 15.38
CA GLU A 412 23.45 6.13 16.19
C GLU A 412 23.15 6.37 17.66
N VAL A 413 23.39 5.33 18.49
CA VAL A 413 23.22 5.40 19.95
C VAL A 413 24.51 4.94 20.62
N LYS A 414 25.20 5.85 21.29
CA LYS A 414 26.48 5.57 22.00
C LYS A 414 27.55 4.94 21.11
N GLY A 415 27.67 5.40 19.84
CA GLY A 415 28.65 4.90 18.87
C GLY A 415 28.25 3.61 18.15
N GLU A 416 27.05 3.06 18.40
CA GLU A 416 26.54 1.87 17.73
C GLU A 416 25.30 2.21 16.89
N MET A 417 25.24 1.67 15.66
CA MET A 417 24.04 1.82 14.81
C MET A 417 22.90 0.96 15.34
N ARG A 418 21.74 1.58 15.51
CA ARG A 418 20.49 0.95 15.94
C ARG A 418 19.46 1.02 14.83
N SER A 419 18.92 -0.11 14.41
CA SER A 419 17.69 -0.17 13.60
C SER A 419 16.50 -0.25 14.53
N VAL A 420 15.47 0.56 14.27
CA VAL A 420 14.26 0.60 15.09
C VAL A 420 13.02 0.75 14.19
N LEU A 421 11.95 0.03 14.53
CA LEU A 421 10.63 0.20 13.94
C LEU A 421 9.76 1.02 14.90
N ARG A 422 9.54 2.31 14.58
CA ARG A 422 8.76 3.25 15.40
C ARG A 422 7.28 3.18 15.07
N PHE A 423 6.69 1.95 15.12
CA PHE A 423 5.24 1.83 14.97
C PHE A 423 4.51 2.63 16.03
N HIS A 424 3.41 3.24 15.63
CA HIS A 424 2.43 3.75 16.58
C HIS A 424 2.04 2.63 17.57
N PRO A 425 1.94 2.87 18.89
CA PRO A 425 1.68 1.81 19.86
C PRO A 425 0.46 0.94 19.55
N ARG A 426 -0.60 1.52 18.99
CA ARG A 426 -1.79 0.77 18.54
C ARG A 426 -1.50 -0.20 17.40
N LEU A 427 -0.54 0.11 16.52
CA LEU A 427 -0.15 -0.76 15.40
C LEU A 427 0.89 -1.80 15.78
N ALA A 428 1.71 -1.56 16.82
CA ALA A 428 2.82 -2.44 17.22
C ALA A 428 2.37 -3.91 17.38
N PRO A 429 3.06 -4.89 16.76
CA PRO A 429 2.70 -6.31 16.85
C PRO A 429 2.71 -6.87 18.28
N VAL A 430 3.71 -6.47 19.05
CA VAL A 430 3.88 -6.79 20.47
C VAL A 430 3.76 -5.49 21.23
N LYS A 431 2.90 -5.44 22.25
CA LYS A 431 2.64 -4.21 23.01
C LYS A 431 3.68 -3.98 24.11
N ALA A 432 4.14 -5.06 24.73
CA ALA A 432 5.22 -4.99 25.72
C ALA A 432 6.07 -6.25 25.69
N ALA A 433 7.38 -6.11 26.00
CA ALA A 433 8.29 -7.23 26.21
C ALA A 433 8.77 -7.25 27.67
N ILE A 434 8.88 -8.43 28.26
CA ILE A 434 9.19 -8.64 29.67
C ILE A 434 10.52 -9.38 29.80
N PHE A 435 11.45 -8.82 30.58
CA PHE A 435 12.78 -9.34 30.76
C PHE A 435 13.17 -9.46 32.23
N PRO A 436 13.63 -10.62 32.75
CA PRO A 436 14.43 -10.64 33.95
C PRO A 436 15.78 -9.98 33.66
N LEU A 437 16.29 -9.12 34.52
CA LEU A 437 17.62 -8.49 34.33
C LEU A 437 18.70 -9.56 34.20
N VAL A 438 18.64 -10.55 35.09
CA VAL A 438 19.50 -11.76 35.11
C VAL A 438 18.65 -13.00 35.42
N ASN A 439 19.12 -14.18 34.99
CA ASN A 439 18.42 -15.46 35.19
C ASN A 439 18.76 -16.10 36.56
N LYS A 440 18.54 -15.38 37.63
CA LYS A 440 18.75 -15.83 39.00
C LYS A 440 17.93 -15.04 40.02
N ASP A 441 17.99 -15.43 41.25
CA ASP A 441 17.43 -14.74 42.41
C ASP A 441 15.90 -14.53 42.36
N GLY A 442 15.14 -15.40 41.65
CA GLY A 442 13.70 -15.32 41.53
C GLY A 442 13.19 -14.31 40.47
N MET A 443 14.06 -13.60 39.75
CA MET A 443 13.66 -12.63 38.72
C MET A 443 12.93 -13.28 37.54
N PRO A 444 13.36 -14.47 37.00
CA PRO A 444 12.62 -15.12 35.90
C PRO A 444 11.20 -15.49 36.28
N GLU A 445 10.98 -15.99 37.50
CA GLU A 445 9.65 -16.40 37.99
C GLU A 445 8.72 -15.19 38.09
N VAL A 446 9.18 -14.06 38.62
CA VAL A 446 8.43 -12.81 38.70
C VAL A 446 8.14 -12.28 37.29
N ALA A 447 9.12 -12.32 36.39
CA ALA A 447 8.95 -11.87 35.01
C ALA A 447 7.90 -12.71 34.25
N GLN A 448 7.93 -14.04 34.41
CA GLN A 448 6.95 -14.96 33.81
C GLN A 448 5.56 -14.73 34.37
N LYS A 449 5.41 -14.47 35.67
CA LYS A 449 4.12 -14.16 36.29
C LYS A 449 3.52 -12.86 35.71
N ILE A 450 4.32 -11.80 35.62
CA ILE A 450 3.88 -10.53 35.02
C ILE A 450 3.50 -10.75 33.55
N GLU A 451 4.30 -11.52 32.81
CA GLU A 451 3.99 -11.85 31.42
C GLU A 451 2.66 -12.58 31.28
N GLN A 452 2.41 -13.62 32.09
CA GLN A 452 1.15 -14.38 32.09
C GLN A 452 -0.06 -13.51 32.43
N ASP A 453 0.09 -12.57 33.35
CA ASP A 453 -0.99 -11.65 33.71
C ASP A 453 -1.28 -10.62 32.59
N LEU A 454 -0.27 -10.04 31.98
CA LEU A 454 -0.42 -9.11 30.86
C LEU A 454 -0.96 -9.80 29.61
N ARG A 455 -0.57 -11.05 29.34
CA ARG A 455 -0.98 -11.85 28.18
C ARG A 455 -2.49 -12.07 28.09
N LYS A 456 -3.21 -12.00 29.22
CA LYS A 456 -4.67 -12.09 29.26
C LYS A 456 -5.35 -10.95 28.48
N ASN A 457 -4.67 -9.79 28.34
CA ASN A 457 -5.24 -8.57 27.76
C ASN A 457 -4.44 -8.02 26.57
N LEU A 458 -3.14 -8.30 26.50
CA LEU A 458 -2.23 -7.71 25.52
C LEU A 458 -1.35 -8.78 24.86
N LYS A 459 -0.97 -8.58 23.61
CA LYS A 459 0.11 -9.36 23.00
C LYS A 459 1.44 -8.93 23.59
N VAL A 460 2.06 -9.80 24.36
CA VAL A 460 3.34 -9.57 25.04
C VAL A 460 4.37 -10.64 24.69
N PHE A 461 5.64 -10.34 24.95
CA PHE A 461 6.76 -11.21 24.63
C PHE A 461 7.70 -11.36 25.84
N TYR A 462 8.09 -12.58 26.18
CA TYR A 462 9.08 -12.86 27.22
C TYR A 462 10.42 -13.23 26.59
N ASP A 463 11.53 -12.69 27.11
CA ASP A 463 12.88 -13.07 26.69
C ASP A 463 13.88 -13.01 27.86
N ASP A 464 14.58 -14.10 28.06
CA ASP A 464 15.60 -14.25 29.08
C ASP A 464 17.00 -14.56 28.50
N LYS A 465 17.13 -14.62 27.16
CA LYS A 465 18.35 -15.08 26.49
C LYS A 465 19.32 -13.94 26.16
N GLY A 466 20.55 -14.04 26.70
CA GLY A 466 21.61 -13.07 26.45
C GLY A 466 21.49 -11.81 27.32
N ALA A 467 22.38 -10.84 27.12
CA ALA A 467 22.41 -9.59 27.87
C ALA A 467 21.15 -8.74 27.60
N VAL A 468 20.66 -8.04 28.64
CA VAL A 468 19.43 -7.22 28.55
C VAL A 468 19.50 -6.17 27.45
N GLY A 469 20.64 -5.55 27.17
CA GLY A 469 20.83 -4.61 26.08
C GLY A 469 20.54 -5.22 24.69
N ARG A 470 20.95 -6.49 24.47
CA ARG A 470 20.62 -7.21 23.21
C ARG A 470 19.13 -7.53 23.10
N ARG A 471 18.47 -7.79 24.24
CA ARG A 471 17.01 -8.03 24.28
C ARG A 471 16.25 -6.75 23.89
N TYR A 472 16.65 -5.59 24.41
CA TYR A 472 16.11 -4.30 23.97
C TYR A 472 16.28 -4.10 22.47
N ARG A 473 17.48 -4.34 21.92
CA ARG A 473 17.73 -4.19 20.46
C ARG A 473 16.83 -5.08 19.61
N ARG A 474 16.60 -6.33 20.03
CA ARG A 474 15.66 -7.23 19.34
C ARG A 474 14.23 -6.68 19.32
N GLN A 475 13.80 -6.05 20.41
CA GLN A 475 12.46 -5.48 20.51
C GLN A 475 12.34 -4.12 19.80
N ASP A 476 13.41 -3.33 19.77
CA ASP A 476 13.49 -2.13 18.94
C ASP A 476 13.28 -2.48 17.45
N GLU A 477 13.93 -3.55 16.96
CA GLU A 477 13.74 -4.05 15.59
C GLU A 477 12.39 -4.75 15.37
N ALA A 478 11.72 -5.26 16.40
CA ALA A 478 10.36 -5.80 16.32
C ALA A 478 9.28 -4.72 16.43
N GLY A 479 9.67 -3.49 16.80
CA GLY A 479 8.76 -2.36 16.93
C GLY A 479 7.94 -2.37 18.23
N THR A 480 8.38 -3.08 19.27
CA THR A 480 7.71 -3.15 20.57
C THR A 480 7.85 -1.82 21.31
N PRO A 481 6.77 -1.12 21.67
CA PRO A 481 6.85 0.22 22.25
C PRO A 481 7.35 0.25 23.69
N PHE A 482 7.12 -0.81 24.46
CA PHE A 482 7.47 -0.86 25.87
C PHE A 482 8.27 -2.12 26.22
N CYS A 483 9.35 -1.95 27.01
CA CYS A 483 10.10 -3.08 27.55
C CYS A 483 10.10 -3.00 29.09
N ILE A 484 9.66 -4.06 29.74
CA ILE A 484 9.53 -4.18 31.20
C ILE A 484 10.70 -5.01 31.72
N THR A 485 11.48 -4.45 32.61
CA THR A 485 12.61 -5.15 33.22
C THR A 485 12.38 -5.40 34.70
N ILE A 486 12.57 -6.65 35.10
CA ILE A 486 12.54 -7.14 36.47
C ILE A 486 13.97 -7.19 36.98
N ASP A 487 14.27 -6.46 38.05
CA ASP A 487 15.57 -6.31 38.65
C ASP A 487 15.55 -6.59 40.17
N THR A 488 16.66 -6.37 40.86
CA THR A 488 16.76 -6.58 42.31
C THR A 488 15.82 -5.70 43.11
N GLN A 489 15.56 -4.47 42.65
CA GLN A 489 14.62 -3.57 43.31
C GLN A 489 13.19 -4.10 43.17
N THR A 490 12.83 -4.73 42.03
CA THR A 490 11.52 -5.37 41.85
C THR A 490 11.24 -6.43 42.92
N LEU A 491 12.27 -7.20 43.31
CA LEU A 491 12.14 -8.21 44.34
C LEU A 491 11.91 -7.62 45.74
N ALA A 492 12.38 -6.38 45.97
CA ALA A 492 12.23 -5.70 47.24
C ALA A 492 10.92 -4.95 47.40
N ASP A 493 10.46 -4.22 46.32
CA ASP A 493 9.34 -3.26 46.39
C ASP A 493 8.21 -3.54 45.39
N GLN A 494 8.30 -4.63 44.64
CA GLN A 494 7.32 -5.02 43.61
C GLN A 494 7.14 -3.97 42.48
N SER A 495 8.10 -3.06 42.27
CA SER A 495 8.11 -2.14 41.17
C SER A 495 8.94 -2.67 39.99
N VAL A 496 8.56 -2.35 38.76
CA VAL A 496 9.27 -2.75 37.55
C VAL A 496 9.76 -1.53 36.78
N THR A 497 10.85 -1.67 36.02
CA THR A 497 11.32 -0.63 35.12
C THR A 497 10.63 -0.79 33.76
N VAL A 498 9.92 0.24 33.31
CA VAL A 498 9.34 0.34 31.96
C VAL A 498 10.22 1.26 31.13
N ARG A 499 10.79 0.74 30.03
CA ARG A 499 11.54 1.51 29.04
C ARG A 499 10.66 1.76 27.82
N GLU A 500 10.54 3.01 27.43
CA GLU A 500 9.92 3.40 26.14
C GLU A 500 10.94 3.22 25.00
N ARG A 501 10.46 2.72 23.85
CA ARG A 501 11.28 2.43 22.66
C ARG A 501 11.92 3.69 22.07
N ASP A 502 11.14 4.76 21.92
CA ASP A 502 11.53 5.92 21.12
C ASP A 502 12.39 6.90 21.91
N SER A 503 12.00 7.26 23.12
CA SER A 503 12.76 8.13 24.02
C SER A 503 13.89 7.39 24.75
N MET A 504 13.80 6.06 24.86
CA MET A 504 14.66 5.23 25.73
C MET A 504 14.57 5.58 27.22
N GLU A 505 13.64 6.44 27.60
CA GLU A 505 13.39 6.78 29.00
C GLU A 505 12.90 5.60 29.80
N GLN A 506 13.26 5.57 31.08
CA GLN A 506 12.91 4.49 31.99
C GLN A 506 12.12 5.05 33.16
N THR A 507 10.96 4.47 33.43
CA THR A 507 10.08 4.86 34.53
C THR A 507 9.83 3.65 35.42
N ARG A 508 9.82 3.87 36.74
CA ARG A 508 9.42 2.83 37.71
C ARG A 508 7.91 2.83 37.87
N VAL A 509 7.31 1.65 37.75
CA VAL A 509 5.86 1.43 37.86
C VAL A 509 5.62 0.23 38.79
N SER A 510 4.65 0.31 39.68
CA SER A 510 4.25 -0.82 40.52
C SER A 510 3.67 -1.94 39.66
N SER A 511 4.05 -3.19 39.94
CA SER A 511 3.69 -4.36 39.11
C SER A 511 2.17 -4.59 39.03
N ASP A 512 1.40 -4.23 40.06
CA ASP A 512 -0.06 -4.31 40.08
C ASP A 512 -0.73 -3.24 39.19
N LYS A 513 -0.03 -2.13 38.88
CA LYS A 513 -0.54 -1.03 38.05
C LYS A 513 -0.07 -1.10 36.60
N ILE A 514 0.80 -2.04 36.24
CA ILE A 514 1.46 -2.07 34.95
C ILE A 514 0.47 -2.22 33.77
N LEU A 515 -0.57 -3.02 33.90
CA LEU A 515 -1.60 -3.16 32.86
C LEU A 515 -2.30 -1.81 32.59
N GLY A 516 -2.76 -1.15 33.66
CA GLY A 516 -3.41 0.16 33.55
C GLY A 516 -2.49 1.21 32.91
N TYR A 517 -1.22 1.24 33.31
CA TYR A 517 -0.21 2.12 32.73
C TYR A 517 -0.04 1.88 31.22
N LEU A 518 0.09 0.62 30.80
CA LEU A 518 0.24 0.28 29.38
C LEU A 518 -1.00 0.64 28.58
N LEU A 519 -2.19 0.33 29.07
CA LEU A 519 -3.47 0.66 28.40
C LEU A 519 -3.64 2.18 28.24
N GLU A 520 -3.30 2.96 29.26
CA GLU A 520 -3.33 4.42 29.16
C GLU A 520 -2.39 4.95 28.07
N LYS A 521 -1.15 4.43 28.00
CA LYS A 521 -0.18 4.80 26.96
C LYS A 521 -0.60 4.35 25.55
N LEU A 522 -1.30 3.22 25.42
CA LEU A 522 -1.82 2.72 24.14
C LEU A 522 -3.03 3.53 23.64
N ILE A 523 -3.79 4.15 24.53
CA ILE A 523 -4.97 4.96 24.17
C ILE A 523 -4.60 6.42 23.90
N LYS A 524 -3.69 7.01 24.71
CA LYS A 524 -3.33 8.43 24.62
C LYS A 524 -2.43 8.78 23.42
N ASN A 525 -1.77 7.82 22.88
CA ASN A 525 -0.99 7.95 21.66
C ASN A 525 -1.84 7.50 20.47
#